data_8c3fce32be38f8e688900f8892e9c3d8
#
_entry.id   8c3fce32be38f8e688900f8892e9c3d8
#
_cell.length_a   1.000
_cell.length_b   1.000
_cell.length_c   1.000
_cell.angle_alpha   90.00
_cell.angle_beta   90.00
_cell.angle_gamma   90.00
#
_symmetry.space_group_name_H-M   'P 1'
#
loop_
_entity.id
_entity.type
_entity.pdbx_description
1 polymer ?
#
loop_
_entity_poly.entity_id
_entity_poly.type
_entity_poly.pdbx_seq_one_letter_code
_entity_poly.pdbx_strand_id
1 'polypeptide(L)'
;MNVEELPLLRQSERAAFKRCAWAWYMEYVRRIRPKVELGKEAADFGSLFHIALAEYYIPGLERGPHPADTWDKLSSDVVAAVKTTDYTNDETVAKWEDFHDLGLDLAEAYVELYRGDPHWLVLDAERRFDVIIPDVRYKPMVSEKGKRGYRPIVRVVGTFDLCVRDLNDNQVKMVDHKTAKDIITYHLTLDEQASTYIAVGTTALRHQGLIEPTERIVGMEYNFVRRGRIDDRPTDEDGQRLNKDGSVSKKQGSPNFLRYFVPRTSKERQRQVVRISEEARVMDDVRTGRMPLLKTPQRDCYFCKFFDLCELDESGGDTEYFISTTMQSIDPYADHREGAISSKKLHDA
;
A
#
# COMPACT_ATOMS: atom_id res chain seq x y z
N MET A 1 18.35 25.15 -5.28
CA MET A 1 18.30 23.69 -5.07
C MET A 1 17.40 23.16 -6.18
N ASN A 2 17.95 22.30 -7.01
CA ASN A 2 17.21 21.65 -8.09
C ASN A 2 16.18 20.70 -7.45
N VAL A 3 14.94 20.72 -7.92
CA VAL A 3 13.86 19.87 -7.39
C VAL A 3 14.17 18.38 -7.58
N GLU A 4 14.87 18.03 -8.66
CA GLU A 4 15.28 16.67 -8.99
C GLU A 4 16.31 16.09 -8.00
N GLU A 5 17.05 16.95 -7.29
CA GLU A 5 18.05 16.58 -6.29
C GLU A 5 17.43 16.35 -4.89
N LEU A 6 16.15 16.66 -4.71
CA LEU A 6 15.47 16.41 -3.45
C LEU A 6 15.36 14.91 -3.19
N PRO A 7 15.56 14.48 -1.93
CA PRO A 7 15.38 13.08 -1.57
C PRO A 7 13.93 12.64 -1.82
N LEU A 8 13.77 11.42 -2.28
CA LEU A 8 12.47 10.76 -2.37
C LEU A 8 12.08 10.19 -1.01
N LEU A 9 10.80 10.13 -0.74
CA LEU A 9 10.25 9.60 0.50
C LEU A 9 8.95 8.87 0.22
N ARG A 10 8.84 7.61 0.65
CA ARG A 10 7.61 6.82 0.59
C ARG A 10 6.91 6.76 1.94
N GLN A 11 5.60 6.51 1.92
CA GLN A 11 4.86 6.24 3.16
C GLN A 11 5.38 4.97 3.86
N SER A 12 5.68 3.91 3.11
CA SER A 12 6.29 2.68 3.64
C SER A 12 7.67 2.92 4.28
N GLU A 13 8.47 3.81 3.71
CA GLU A 13 9.77 4.21 4.27
C GLU A 13 9.60 4.91 5.62
N ARG A 14 8.66 5.85 5.72
CA ARG A 14 8.34 6.53 6.99
C ARG A 14 7.87 5.54 8.06
N ALA A 15 7.04 4.59 7.67
CA ALA A 15 6.59 3.52 8.56
C ALA A 15 7.76 2.63 9.03
N ALA A 16 8.66 2.26 8.11
CA ALA A 16 9.86 1.49 8.42
C ALA A 16 10.78 2.22 9.40
N PHE A 17 11.02 3.52 9.16
CA PHE A 17 11.83 4.36 10.06
C PHE A 17 11.26 4.41 11.48
N LYS A 18 9.95 4.64 11.63
CA LYS A 18 9.28 4.69 12.94
C LYS A 18 9.27 3.35 13.66
N ARG A 19 9.20 2.25 12.91
CA ARG A 19 9.26 0.91 13.49
C ARG A 19 10.66 0.60 14.01
N CYS A 20 11.71 0.83 13.22
CA CYS A 20 13.11 0.64 13.59
C CYS A 20 14.02 1.41 12.64
N ALA A 21 14.69 2.45 13.14
CA ALA A 21 15.58 3.28 12.32
C ALA A 21 16.74 2.47 11.71
N TRP A 22 17.25 1.46 12.43
CA TRP A 22 18.33 0.60 11.93
C TRP A 22 17.87 -0.26 10.73
N ALA A 23 16.70 -0.90 10.81
CA ALA A 23 16.16 -1.68 9.69
C ALA A 23 15.85 -0.80 8.48
N TRP A 24 15.28 0.39 8.70
CA TRP A 24 15.11 1.41 7.67
C TRP A 24 16.43 1.79 7.01
N TYR A 25 17.49 2.00 7.79
CA TYR A 25 18.80 2.37 7.28
C TYR A 25 19.36 1.30 6.34
N MET A 26 19.22 0.01 6.70
CA MET A 26 19.64 -1.09 5.83
C MET A 26 18.90 -1.08 4.50
N GLU A 27 17.57 -0.92 4.53
CA GLU A 27 16.77 -0.99 3.32
C GLU A 27 16.87 0.26 2.44
N TYR A 28 16.79 1.45 3.02
CA TYR A 28 16.64 2.70 2.25
C TYR A 28 17.93 3.50 2.10
N VAL A 29 18.89 3.34 3.01
CA VAL A 29 20.19 4.05 2.95
C VAL A 29 21.27 3.15 2.40
N ARG A 30 21.46 1.96 2.97
CA ARG A 30 22.40 0.94 2.45
C ARG A 30 21.85 0.24 1.21
N ARG A 31 20.54 0.32 0.98
CA ARG A 31 19.84 -0.25 -0.19
C ARG A 31 20.09 -1.75 -0.35
N ILE A 32 19.96 -2.48 0.74
CA ILE A 32 20.12 -3.94 0.76
C ILE A 32 18.83 -4.64 1.16
N ARG A 33 18.67 -5.87 0.67
CA ARG A 33 17.55 -6.76 0.96
C ARG A 33 18.04 -8.21 0.92
N PRO A 34 17.49 -9.13 1.71
CA PRO A 34 17.81 -10.55 1.56
C PRO A 34 17.62 -11.03 0.11
N LYS A 35 18.52 -11.90 -0.37
CA LYS A 35 18.39 -12.55 -1.69
C LYS A 35 17.16 -13.44 -1.75
N VAL A 36 16.83 -14.09 -0.64
CA VAL A 36 15.64 -14.94 -0.48
C VAL A 36 14.79 -14.34 0.64
N GLU A 37 13.54 -14.06 0.34
CA GLU A 37 12.56 -13.63 1.34
C GLU A 37 11.49 -14.73 1.44
N LEU A 38 11.43 -15.40 2.58
CA LEU A 38 10.46 -16.45 2.88
C LEU A 38 9.14 -15.85 3.41
N GLY A 39 8.03 -16.55 3.19
CA GLY A 39 6.73 -16.21 3.78
C GLY A 39 6.04 -15.01 3.15
N LYS A 40 6.36 -14.66 1.89
CA LYS A 40 5.76 -13.54 1.16
C LYS A 40 4.42 -13.85 0.50
N GLU A 41 4.03 -15.10 0.40
CA GLU A 41 2.89 -15.54 -0.42
C GLU A 41 1.59 -14.80 -0.08
N ALA A 42 1.43 -14.44 1.20
CA ALA A 42 0.29 -13.63 1.63
C ALA A 42 0.33 -12.18 1.12
N ALA A 43 1.52 -11.60 0.99
CA ALA A 43 1.71 -10.26 0.42
C ALA A 43 1.59 -10.32 -1.11
N ASP A 44 2.12 -11.37 -1.72
CA ASP A 44 2.03 -11.61 -3.16
C ASP A 44 0.58 -11.84 -3.58
N PHE A 45 -0.20 -12.64 -2.82
CA PHE A 45 -1.66 -12.72 -3.00
C PHE A 45 -2.30 -11.33 -3.03
N GLY A 46 -1.94 -10.48 -2.05
CA GLY A 46 -2.44 -9.11 -1.98
C GLY A 46 -2.10 -8.31 -3.23
N SER A 47 -0.86 -8.37 -3.66
CA SER A 47 -0.38 -7.65 -4.86
C SER A 47 -1.10 -8.08 -6.13
N LEU A 48 -1.29 -9.39 -6.34
CA LEU A 48 -2.03 -9.90 -7.50
C LEU A 48 -3.51 -9.50 -7.46
N PHE A 49 -4.13 -9.51 -6.28
CA PHE A 49 -5.52 -9.09 -6.14
C PHE A 49 -5.70 -7.59 -6.40
N HIS A 50 -4.73 -6.75 -6.00
CA HIS A 50 -4.69 -5.33 -6.36
C HIS A 50 -4.61 -5.13 -7.87
N ILE A 51 -3.77 -5.90 -8.58
CA ILE A 51 -3.68 -5.84 -10.04
C ILE A 51 -5.04 -6.19 -10.67
N ALA A 52 -5.68 -7.28 -10.22
CA ALA A 52 -6.99 -7.68 -10.72
C ALA A 52 -8.06 -6.58 -10.53
N LEU A 53 -8.07 -5.92 -9.38
CA LEU A 53 -8.98 -4.80 -9.13
C LEU A 53 -8.61 -3.54 -9.92
N ALA A 54 -7.32 -3.27 -10.13
CA ALA A 54 -6.86 -2.12 -10.91
C ALA A 54 -7.22 -2.25 -12.40
N GLU A 55 -7.19 -3.46 -12.96
CA GLU A 55 -7.65 -3.71 -14.33
C GLU A 55 -9.17 -3.63 -14.44
N TYR A 56 -9.89 -3.96 -13.38
CA TYR A 56 -11.34 -3.86 -13.33
C TYR A 56 -11.84 -2.42 -13.22
N TYR A 57 -11.25 -1.60 -12.35
CA TYR A 57 -11.65 -0.21 -12.15
C TYR A 57 -10.93 0.73 -13.13
N ILE A 58 -11.32 0.69 -14.38
CA ILE A 58 -10.81 1.60 -15.41
C ILE A 58 -11.43 3.01 -15.30
N PRO A 59 -10.74 4.07 -15.76
CA PRO A 59 -11.30 5.42 -15.75
C PRO A 59 -12.66 5.51 -16.45
N GLY A 60 -13.61 6.20 -15.81
CA GLY A 60 -14.98 6.33 -16.29
C GLY A 60 -16.00 5.56 -15.45
N LEU A 61 -17.13 5.27 -16.05
CA LEU A 61 -18.23 4.49 -15.45
C LEU A 61 -18.20 3.01 -15.85
N GLU A 62 -17.52 2.70 -16.93
CA GLU A 62 -17.36 1.34 -17.40
C GLU A 62 -16.39 0.57 -16.50
N ARG A 63 -16.43 -0.75 -16.61
CA ARG A 63 -15.49 -1.64 -15.92
C ARG A 63 -14.68 -2.42 -16.94
N GLY A 64 -13.43 -2.71 -16.60
CA GLY A 64 -12.54 -3.55 -17.38
C GLY A 64 -12.86 -5.04 -17.27
N PRO A 65 -11.87 -5.92 -17.54
CA PRO A 65 -12.02 -7.35 -17.43
C PRO A 65 -12.54 -7.77 -16.05
N HIS A 66 -13.24 -8.87 -15.98
CA HIS A 66 -13.71 -9.40 -14.69
C HIS A 66 -12.49 -9.74 -13.81
N PRO A 67 -12.47 -9.36 -12.51
CA PRO A 67 -11.29 -9.59 -11.67
C PRO A 67 -10.92 -11.07 -11.54
N ALA A 68 -11.89 -11.99 -11.65
CA ALA A 68 -11.62 -13.42 -11.66
C ALA A 68 -10.79 -13.84 -12.88
N ASP A 69 -11.04 -13.28 -14.06
CA ASP A 69 -10.28 -13.61 -15.28
C ASP A 69 -8.83 -13.14 -15.16
N THR A 70 -8.62 -11.91 -14.65
CA THR A 70 -7.27 -11.38 -14.40
C THR A 70 -6.57 -12.19 -13.31
N TRP A 71 -7.28 -12.52 -12.23
CA TRP A 71 -6.74 -13.32 -11.15
C TRP A 71 -6.33 -14.72 -11.62
N ASP A 72 -7.21 -15.43 -12.36
CA ASP A 72 -6.93 -16.75 -12.92
C ASP A 72 -5.61 -16.78 -13.69
N LYS A 73 -5.45 -15.84 -14.62
CA LYS A 73 -4.23 -15.70 -15.41
C LYS A 73 -3.01 -15.49 -14.54
N LEU A 74 -3.02 -14.48 -13.66
CA LEU A 74 -1.86 -14.11 -12.85
C LEU A 74 -1.48 -15.20 -11.85
N SER A 75 -2.46 -15.79 -11.17
CA SER A 75 -2.20 -16.82 -10.16
C SER A 75 -1.79 -18.16 -10.79
N SER A 76 -2.33 -18.51 -11.95
CA SER A 76 -1.88 -19.68 -12.72
C SER A 76 -0.42 -19.57 -13.13
N ASP A 77 0.03 -18.39 -13.56
CA ASP A 77 1.44 -18.14 -13.89
C ASP A 77 2.34 -18.32 -12.66
N VAL A 78 1.91 -17.86 -11.50
CA VAL A 78 2.64 -18.07 -10.23
C VAL A 78 2.68 -19.54 -9.86
N VAL A 79 1.55 -20.26 -9.92
CA VAL A 79 1.49 -21.71 -9.65
C VAL A 79 2.44 -22.47 -10.57
N ALA A 80 2.45 -22.14 -11.87
CA ALA A 80 3.35 -22.75 -12.82
C ALA A 80 4.83 -22.46 -12.49
N ALA A 81 5.16 -21.21 -12.16
CA ALA A 81 6.52 -20.82 -11.80
C ALA A 81 7.00 -21.53 -10.51
N VAL A 82 6.15 -21.59 -9.50
CA VAL A 82 6.46 -22.24 -8.21
C VAL A 82 6.72 -23.74 -8.42
N LYS A 83 5.96 -24.42 -9.28
CA LYS A 83 6.15 -25.85 -9.61
C LYS A 83 7.48 -26.15 -10.35
N THR A 84 8.03 -25.16 -11.02
CA THR A 84 9.27 -25.34 -11.83
C THR A 84 10.53 -24.85 -11.12
N THR A 85 10.43 -24.26 -9.94
CA THR A 85 11.56 -23.71 -9.20
C THR A 85 12.21 -24.77 -8.31
N ASP A 86 13.50 -25.02 -8.50
CA ASP A 86 14.27 -26.10 -7.82
C ASP A 86 14.31 -26.00 -6.28
N TYR A 87 13.98 -24.85 -5.71
CA TYR A 87 14.00 -24.59 -4.25
C TYR A 87 12.62 -24.54 -3.60
N THR A 88 11.58 -24.89 -4.35
CA THR A 88 10.20 -24.82 -3.84
C THR A 88 9.82 -26.17 -3.22
N ASN A 89 9.23 -26.14 -2.04
CA ASN A 89 8.69 -27.34 -1.39
C ASN A 89 7.21 -27.53 -1.77
N ASP A 90 6.73 -28.77 -1.55
CA ASP A 90 5.34 -29.15 -1.85
C ASP A 90 4.31 -28.31 -1.07
N GLU A 91 4.67 -27.82 0.13
CA GLU A 91 3.80 -26.97 0.96
C GLU A 91 3.55 -25.61 0.28
N THR A 92 4.58 -25.01 -0.32
CA THR A 92 4.45 -23.74 -1.05
C THR A 92 3.61 -23.92 -2.32
N VAL A 93 3.77 -25.04 -3.02
CA VAL A 93 2.94 -25.37 -4.20
C VAL A 93 1.48 -25.51 -3.79
N ALA A 94 1.18 -26.34 -2.79
CA ALA A 94 -0.17 -26.56 -2.30
C ALA A 94 -0.83 -25.27 -1.80
N LYS A 95 -0.06 -24.39 -1.17
CA LYS A 95 -0.53 -23.07 -0.71
C LYS A 95 -0.90 -22.14 -1.86
N TRP A 96 -0.14 -22.15 -2.94
CA TRP A 96 -0.46 -21.33 -4.11
C TRP A 96 -1.65 -21.89 -4.90
N GLU A 97 -1.81 -23.22 -4.95
CA GLU A 97 -3.01 -23.85 -5.50
C GLU A 97 -4.26 -23.47 -4.68
N ASP A 98 -4.20 -23.51 -3.34
CA ASP A 98 -5.29 -23.06 -2.47
C ASP A 98 -5.56 -21.54 -2.62
N PHE A 99 -4.52 -20.72 -2.81
CA PHE A 99 -4.66 -19.29 -3.05
C PHE A 99 -5.26 -18.98 -4.41
N HIS A 100 -4.95 -19.77 -5.44
CA HIS A 100 -5.56 -19.64 -6.76
C HIS A 100 -7.08 -19.80 -6.67
N ASP A 101 -7.54 -20.93 -6.09
CA ASP A 101 -8.97 -21.22 -5.92
C ASP A 101 -9.67 -20.17 -5.04
N LEU A 102 -9.03 -19.83 -3.91
CA LEU A 102 -9.56 -18.82 -2.99
C LEU A 102 -9.74 -17.46 -3.65
N GLY A 103 -8.78 -17.05 -4.45
CA GLY A 103 -8.82 -15.75 -5.11
C GLY A 103 -9.88 -15.68 -6.22
N LEU A 104 -10.13 -16.79 -6.93
CA LEU A 104 -11.25 -16.90 -7.87
C LEU A 104 -12.58 -16.69 -7.16
N ASP A 105 -12.85 -17.49 -6.11
CA ASP A 105 -14.07 -17.37 -5.31
C ASP A 105 -14.29 -15.94 -4.80
N LEU A 106 -13.21 -15.32 -4.28
CA LEU A 106 -13.28 -13.96 -3.74
C LEU A 106 -13.51 -12.91 -4.84
N ALA A 107 -12.91 -13.07 -6.02
CA ALA A 107 -13.06 -12.12 -7.12
C ALA A 107 -14.49 -12.15 -7.70
N GLU A 108 -15.06 -13.36 -7.85
CA GLU A 108 -16.45 -13.52 -8.29
C GLU A 108 -17.44 -12.91 -7.29
N ALA A 109 -17.32 -13.30 -6.00
CA ALA A 109 -18.20 -12.80 -4.96
C ALA A 109 -18.04 -11.27 -4.72
N TYR A 110 -16.86 -10.71 -4.97
CA TYR A 110 -16.62 -9.27 -4.90
C TYR A 110 -17.49 -8.53 -5.94
N VAL A 111 -17.49 -8.98 -7.18
CA VAL A 111 -18.27 -8.34 -8.26
C VAL A 111 -19.75 -8.55 -8.04
N GLU A 112 -20.16 -9.73 -7.58
CA GLU A 112 -21.56 -10.01 -7.24
C GLU A 112 -22.08 -9.07 -6.14
N LEU A 113 -21.30 -8.88 -5.07
CA LEU A 113 -21.66 -8.04 -3.93
C LEU A 113 -21.75 -6.56 -4.33
N TYR A 114 -20.73 -6.03 -4.99
CA TYR A 114 -20.62 -4.60 -5.27
C TYR A 114 -21.22 -4.19 -6.62
N ARG A 115 -21.60 -5.16 -7.47
CA ARG A 115 -22.27 -4.94 -8.78
C ARG A 115 -21.55 -3.92 -9.66
N GLY A 116 -20.21 -3.90 -9.57
CA GLY A 116 -19.39 -2.97 -10.32
C GLY A 116 -19.43 -1.52 -9.82
N ASP A 117 -20.02 -1.24 -8.67
CA ASP A 117 -20.08 0.12 -8.10
C ASP A 117 -20.58 1.18 -9.08
N PRO A 118 -21.84 1.11 -9.56
CA PRO A 118 -22.35 1.98 -10.62
C PRO A 118 -22.37 3.46 -10.21
N HIS A 119 -22.23 3.75 -8.92
CA HIS A 119 -22.11 5.10 -8.37
C HIS A 119 -20.68 5.64 -8.32
N TRP A 120 -19.69 4.86 -8.67
CA TRP A 120 -18.29 5.31 -8.72
C TRP A 120 -17.86 5.69 -10.12
N LEU A 121 -17.73 6.99 -10.37
CA LEU A 121 -16.98 7.50 -11.51
C LEU A 121 -15.48 7.38 -11.16
N VAL A 122 -14.82 6.42 -11.79
CA VAL A 122 -13.37 6.22 -11.60
C VAL A 122 -12.62 7.38 -12.25
N LEU A 123 -11.85 8.11 -11.47
CA LEU A 123 -10.99 9.18 -11.96
C LEU A 123 -9.66 8.64 -12.46
N ASP A 124 -9.04 7.73 -11.70
CA ASP A 124 -7.85 6.99 -12.11
C ASP A 124 -7.60 5.79 -11.17
N ALA A 125 -6.84 4.79 -11.64
CA ALA A 125 -6.38 3.61 -10.91
C ALA A 125 -4.86 3.47 -11.02
N GLU A 126 -4.20 2.93 -9.98
CA GLU A 126 -2.74 2.76 -9.92
C GLU A 126 -1.97 4.05 -10.28
N ARG A 127 -2.50 5.19 -9.81
CA ARG A 127 -1.94 6.49 -10.15
C ARG A 127 -0.71 6.81 -9.34
N ARG A 128 0.40 7.02 -10.03
CA ARG A 128 1.63 7.53 -9.43
C ARG A 128 1.51 9.01 -9.10
N PHE A 129 2.08 9.39 -7.97
CA PHE A 129 2.21 10.78 -7.57
C PHE A 129 3.64 11.10 -7.12
N ASP A 130 3.99 12.36 -7.28
CA ASP A 130 5.25 12.95 -6.84
C ASP A 130 4.94 14.38 -6.37
N VAL A 131 4.99 14.60 -5.08
CA VAL A 131 4.57 15.87 -4.47
C VAL A 131 5.67 16.41 -3.57
N ILE A 132 6.06 17.66 -3.85
CA ILE A 132 7.05 18.38 -3.06
C ILE A 132 6.45 18.82 -1.73
N ILE A 133 7.13 18.48 -0.64
CA ILE A 133 6.78 18.91 0.71
C ILE A 133 7.64 20.10 1.11
N PRO A 134 7.04 21.18 1.65
CA PRO A 134 7.79 22.33 2.14
C PRO A 134 8.47 22.03 3.48
N ASP A 135 9.62 22.65 3.70
CA ASP A 135 10.24 22.73 5.02
C ASP A 135 9.46 23.72 5.89
N VAL A 136 8.66 23.20 6.81
CA VAL A 136 7.75 23.99 7.64
C VAL A 136 8.42 24.94 8.64
N ARG A 137 9.74 24.80 8.85
CA ARG A 137 10.53 25.73 9.69
C ARG A 137 10.68 27.11 9.04
N TYR A 138 10.56 27.20 7.73
CA TYR A 138 10.71 28.43 6.99
C TYR A 138 9.35 29.00 6.60
N LYS A 139 9.17 30.29 6.86
CA LYS A 139 7.98 31.01 6.39
C LYS A 139 7.97 31.02 4.85
N PRO A 140 6.79 30.99 4.23
CA PRO A 140 6.69 31.16 2.79
C PRO A 140 7.38 32.47 2.35
N MET A 141 8.22 32.35 1.33
CA MET A 141 8.76 33.54 0.65
C MET A 141 7.67 34.13 -0.25
N VAL A 142 7.51 35.43 -0.22
CA VAL A 142 6.59 36.13 -1.13
C VAL A 142 7.42 36.82 -2.17
N SER A 143 7.25 36.50 -3.47
CA SER A 143 7.90 37.19 -4.57
C SER A 143 7.35 38.58 -4.70
N GLU A 144 8.06 39.46 -5.42
CA GLU A 144 7.60 40.83 -5.76
C GLU A 144 6.24 40.83 -6.47
N LYS A 145 5.88 39.75 -7.17
CA LYS A 145 4.57 39.55 -7.82
C LYS A 145 3.52 38.91 -6.90
N GLY A 146 3.75 38.85 -5.57
CA GLY A 146 2.83 38.30 -4.60
C GLY A 146 2.71 36.76 -4.62
N LYS A 147 3.50 36.03 -5.41
CA LYS A 147 3.50 34.56 -5.41
C LYS A 147 4.23 34.05 -4.17
N ARG A 148 3.57 33.15 -3.44
CA ARG A 148 4.17 32.45 -2.31
C ARG A 148 5.03 31.31 -2.81
N GLY A 149 6.32 31.29 -2.43
CA GLY A 149 7.24 30.18 -2.62
C GLY A 149 7.55 29.52 -1.30
N TYR A 150 7.81 28.22 -1.31
CA TYR A 150 8.21 27.46 -0.13
C TYR A 150 9.58 26.85 -0.37
N ARG A 151 10.40 26.78 0.68
CA ARG A 151 11.64 26.01 0.64
C ARG A 151 11.25 24.52 0.65
N PRO A 152 11.63 23.74 -0.36
CA PRO A 152 11.32 22.31 -0.39
C PRO A 152 12.24 21.54 0.55
N ILE A 153 11.80 20.38 1.06
CA ILE A 153 12.60 19.48 1.88
C ILE A 153 12.68 18.08 1.28
N VAL A 154 11.59 17.55 0.75
CA VAL A 154 11.49 16.18 0.26
C VAL A 154 10.41 16.07 -0.83
N ARG A 155 10.52 15.08 -1.69
CA ARG A 155 9.47 14.66 -2.63
C ARG A 155 8.82 13.39 -2.10
N VAL A 156 7.52 13.47 -1.80
CA VAL A 156 6.75 12.29 -1.40
C VAL A 156 6.23 11.60 -2.65
N VAL A 157 6.62 10.35 -2.82
CA VAL A 157 6.27 9.52 -3.97
C VAL A 157 5.47 8.29 -3.53
N GLY A 158 4.60 7.83 -4.40
CA GLY A 158 3.76 6.65 -4.16
C GLY A 158 2.80 6.40 -5.30
N THR A 159 1.94 5.42 -5.11
CA THR A 159 0.87 5.07 -6.03
C THR A 159 -0.44 5.01 -5.24
N PHE A 160 -1.51 5.57 -5.79
CA PHE A 160 -2.86 5.41 -5.25
C PHE A 160 -3.50 4.21 -5.93
N ASP A 161 -4.12 3.33 -5.16
CA ASP A 161 -4.81 2.17 -5.73
C ASP A 161 -5.96 2.63 -6.63
N LEU A 162 -6.84 3.52 -6.10
CA LEU A 162 -7.99 4.00 -6.84
C LEU A 162 -8.42 5.39 -6.36
N CYS A 163 -8.81 6.24 -7.30
CA CYS A 163 -9.48 7.52 -7.05
C CYS A 163 -10.84 7.53 -7.71
N VAL A 164 -11.88 7.87 -6.97
CA VAL A 164 -13.26 7.90 -7.47
C VAL A 164 -13.96 9.21 -7.12
N ARG A 165 -14.91 9.59 -7.97
CA ARG A 165 -15.99 10.50 -7.61
C ARG A 165 -17.22 9.66 -7.31
N ASP A 166 -17.68 9.70 -6.09
CA ASP A 166 -18.93 9.05 -5.69
C ASP A 166 -20.11 9.92 -6.16
N LEU A 167 -20.91 9.37 -7.06
CA LEU A 167 -22.03 10.10 -7.68
C LEU A 167 -23.22 10.29 -6.73
N ASN A 168 -23.26 9.57 -5.60
CA ASN A 168 -24.32 9.75 -4.61
C ASN A 168 -24.18 11.07 -3.85
N ASP A 169 -22.94 11.49 -3.57
CA ASP A 169 -22.65 12.70 -2.80
C ASP A 169 -21.76 13.70 -3.58
N ASN A 170 -21.38 13.36 -4.81
CA ASN A 170 -20.47 14.10 -5.67
C ASN A 170 -19.10 14.41 -5.02
N GLN A 171 -18.63 13.58 -4.09
CA GLN A 171 -17.37 13.78 -3.41
C GLN A 171 -16.26 12.95 -4.03
N VAL A 172 -15.04 13.51 -4.01
CA VAL A 172 -13.84 12.78 -4.43
C VAL A 172 -13.27 12.02 -3.25
N LYS A 173 -13.14 10.71 -3.41
CA LYS A 173 -12.61 9.76 -2.40
C LYS A 173 -11.41 9.03 -2.97
N MET A 174 -10.45 8.69 -2.13
CA MET A 174 -9.48 7.64 -2.41
C MET A 174 -10.04 6.32 -1.93
N VAL A 175 -9.72 5.27 -2.66
CA VAL A 175 -9.99 3.89 -2.25
C VAL A 175 -8.64 3.20 -2.09
N ASP A 176 -8.48 2.46 -1.02
CA ASP A 176 -7.28 1.68 -0.70
C ASP A 176 -7.72 0.23 -0.49
N HIS A 177 -7.26 -0.67 -1.35
CA HIS A 177 -7.58 -2.08 -1.29
C HIS A 177 -6.69 -2.77 -0.25
N LYS A 178 -7.30 -3.54 0.65
CA LYS A 178 -6.58 -4.27 1.69
C LYS A 178 -6.97 -5.74 1.68
N THR A 179 -6.03 -6.60 1.36
CA THR A 179 -6.20 -8.04 1.58
C THR A 179 -5.65 -8.41 2.96
N ALA A 180 -6.44 -9.05 3.78
CA ALA A 180 -6.08 -9.38 5.15
C ALA A 180 -6.59 -10.76 5.56
N LYS A 181 -5.95 -11.41 6.53
CA LYS A 181 -6.49 -12.60 7.18
C LYS A 181 -7.71 -12.25 8.05
N ASP A 182 -7.60 -11.13 8.78
CA ASP A 182 -8.64 -10.61 9.65
C ASP A 182 -8.83 -9.11 9.39
N ILE A 183 -10.07 -8.64 9.34
CA ILE A 183 -10.40 -7.23 9.13
C ILE A 183 -10.35 -6.52 10.47
N ILE A 184 -9.43 -5.56 10.62
CA ILE A 184 -9.23 -4.76 11.82
C ILE A 184 -9.34 -3.29 11.45
N THR A 185 -10.30 -2.55 12.02
CA THR A 185 -10.62 -1.18 11.62
C THR A 185 -10.35 -0.12 12.67
N TYR A 186 -10.20 -0.47 13.95
CA TYR A 186 -10.12 0.50 15.05
C TYR A 186 -8.95 1.49 14.96
N HIS A 187 -7.86 1.12 14.28
CA HIS A 187 -6.67 1.98 14.09
C HIS A 187 -6.77 2.92 12.89
N LEU A 188 -7.71 2.70 11.96
CA LEU A 188 -7.76 3.39 10.67
C LEU A 188 -8.04 4.90 10.80
N THR A 189 -8.74 5.31 11.86
CA THR A 189 -8.96 6.73 12.14
C THR A 189 -7.66 7.50 12.37
N LEU A 190 -6.61 6.83 12.82
CA LEU A 190 -5.28 7.39 13.05
C LEU A 190 -4.26 6.96 11.99
N ASP A 191 -4.69 6.23 10.96
CA ASP A 191 -3.79 5.73 9.93
C ASP A 191 -3.09 6.87 9.19
N GLU A 192 -1.76 6.79 9.18
CA GLU A 192 -0.93 7.76 8.52
C GLU A 192 -0.86 7.58 7.00
N GLN A 193 -1.11 6.38 6.47
CA GLN A 193 -1.17 6.15 5.02
C GLN A 193 -2.32 6.97 4.45
N ALA A 194 -3.53 6.81 5.00
CA ALA A 194 -4.68 7.62 4.60
C ALA A 194 -4.39 9.12 4.74
N SER A 195 -3.85 9.53 5.89
CA SER A 195 -3.54 10.94 6.15
C SER A 195 -2.53 11.51 5.14
N THR A 196 -1.49 10.73 4.78
CA THR A 196 -0.49 11.12 3.80
C THR A 196 -1.10 11.20 2.41
N TYR A 197 -1.78 10.14 1.97
CA TYR A 197 -2.35 10.06 0.62
C TYR A 197 -3.39 11.15 0.38
N ILE A 198 -4.23 11.45 1.34
CA ILE A 198 -5.21 12.54 1.24
C ILE A 198 -4.53 13.91 1.27
N ALA A 199 -3.47 14.09 2.07
CA ALA A 199 -2.74 15.36 2.15
C ALA A 199 -2.02 15.71 0.84
N VAL A 200 -1.35 14.73 0.23
CA VAL A 200 -0.60 14.93 -1.03
C VAL A 200 -1.47 14.73 -2.27
N GLY A 201 -2.43 13.82 -2.21
CA GLY A 201 -3.25 13.41 -3.34
C GLY A 201 -4.13 14.54 -3.88
N THR A 202 -4.71 15.36 -3.02
CA THR A 202 -5.47 16.53 -3.48
C THR A 202 -4.61 17.45 -4.36
N THR A 203 -3.34 17.66 -3.99
CA THR A 203 -2.39 18.46 -4.77
C THR A 203 -2.04 17.75 -6.07
N ALA A 204 -1.76 16.46 -6.01
CA ALA A 204 -1.41 15.66 -7.19
C ALA A 204 -2.55 15.63 -8.21
N LEU A 205 -3.78 15.30 -7.79
CA LEU A 205 -4.93 15.21 -8.68
C LEU A 205 -5.29 16.57 -9.34
N ARG A 206 -5.19 17.68 -8.58
CA ARG A 206 -5.37 19.02 -9.14
C ARG A 206 -4.33 19.36 -10.18
N HIS A 207 -3.06 19.09 -9.90
CA HIS A 207 -1.96 19.34 -10.82
C HIS A 207 -2.10 18.53 -12.12
N GLN A 208 -2.68 17.36 -12.03
CA GLN A 208 -2.94 16.46 -13.15
C GLN A 208 -4.25 16.77 -13.88
N GLY A 209 -5.06 17.72 -13.40
CA GLY A 209 -6.34 18.09 -13.99
C GLY A 209 -7.45 17.05 -13.81
N LEU A 210 -7.31 16.12 -12.86
CA LEU A 210 -8.30 15.08 -12.58
C LEU A 210 -9.44 15.57 -11.67
N ILE A 211 -9.20 16.63 -10.92
CA ILE A 211 -10.21 17.32 -10.11
C ILE A 211 -10.07 18.83 -10.27
N GLU A 212 -11.15 19.56 -10.03
CA GLU A 212 -11.19 21.01 -10.11
C GLU A 212 -10.29 21.66 -9.04
N PRO A 213 -9.81 22.90 -9.27
CA PRO A 213 -8.97 23.62 -8.28
C PRO A 213 -9.61 23.81 -6.91
N THR A 214 -10.95 23.85 -6.85
CA THR A 214 -11.72 23.99 -5.61
C THR A 214 -12.05 22.67 -4.93
N GLU A 215 -11.97 21.56 -5.65
CA GLU A 215 -12.26 20.23 -5.14
C GLU A 215 -11.11 19.66 -4.31
N ARG A 216 -11.43 18.70 -3.49
CA ARG A 216 -10.46 17.99 -2.64
C ARG A 216 -10.92 16.57 -2.38
N ILE A 217 -9.97 15.71 -2.09
CA ILE A 217 -10.24 14.40 -1.53
C ILE A 217 -10.77 14.57 -0.10
N VAL A 218 -11.93 13.99 0.19
CA VAL A 218 -12.60 14.14 1.50
C VAL A 218 -12.21 13.05 2.49
N GLY A 219 -11.79 11.89 2.01
CA GLY A 219 -11.42 10.75 2.86
C GLY A 219 -10.89 9.58 2.07
N MET A 220 -10.59 8.52 2.80
CA MET A 220 -10.16 7.21 2.30
C MET A 220 -11.26 6.18 2.54
N GLU A 221 -11.68 5.48 1.50
CA GLU A 221 -12.48 4.27 1.58
C GLU A 221 -11.54 3.07 1.62
N TYR A 222 -11.44 2.42 2.76
CA TYR A 222 -10.72 1.15 2.86
C TYR A 222 -11.62 0.04 2.35
N ASN A 223 -11.18 -0.64 1.32
CA ASN A 223 -11.88 -1.75 0.69
C ASN A 223 -11.19 -3.06 1.08
N PHE A 224 -11.69 -3.68 2.15
CA PHE A 224 -11.12 -4.92 2.69
C PHE A 224 -11.64 -6.13 1.93
N VAL A 225 -10.70 -7.02 1.60
CA VAL A 225 -10.96 -8.38 1.13
C VAL A 225 -10.28 -9.33 2.11
N ARG A 226 -11.07 -10.07 2.89
CA ARG A 226 -10.55 -11.05 3.85
C ARG A 226 -10.18 -12.34 3.13
N ARG A 227 -8.93 -12.74 3.25
CA ARG A 227 -8.43 -14.02 2.73
C ARG A 227 -8.94 -15.19 3.56
N GLY A 228 -10.15 -15.61 3.31
CA GLY A 228 -10.80 -16.74 3.96
C GLY A 228 -11.95 -17.23 3.10
N ARG A 229 -12.22 -18.53 3.15
CA ARG A 229 -13.30 -19.13 2.40
C ARG A 229 -14.61 -18.39 2.66
N ILE A 230 -15.40 -18.26 1.62
CA ILE A 230 -16.72 -17.65 1.69
C ILE A 230 -17.62 -18.59 2.50
N ASP A 231 -18.36 -18.01 3.41
CA ASP A 231 -19.33 -18.74 4.20
C ASP A 231 -20.66 -18.83 3.41
N ASP A 232 -20.91 -19.95 2.79
CA ASP A 232 -22.07 -20.24 1.92
C ASP A 232 -23.28 -20.75 2.69
N ARG A 233 -23.18 -20.84 4.04
CA ARG A 233 -24.32 -21.26 4.86
C ARG A 233 -25.50 -20.30 4.68
N PRO A 234 -26.75 -20.83 4.66
CA PRO A 234 -27.92 -19.99 4.58
C PRO A 234 -27.99 -19.01 5.75
N THR A 235 -28.63 -17.87 5.53
CA THR A 235 -28.89 -16.84 6.54
C THR A 235 -30.38 -16.74 6.82
N ASP A 236 -30.72 -16.31 8.04
CA ASP A 236 -32.09 -15.87 8.36
C ASP A 236 -32.39 -14.45 7.81
N GLU A 237 -33.57 -13.93 8.16
CA GLU A 237 -34.02 -12.59 7.75
C GLU A 237 -33.14 -11.46 8.32
N ASP A 238 -32.48 -11.71 9.46
CA ASP A 238 -31.54 -10.77 10.10
C ASP A 238 -30.11 -10.93 9.59
N GLY A 239 -29.86 -11.81 8.62
CA GLY A 239 -28.56 -12.08 8.02
C GLY A 239 -27.64 -12.96 8.88
N GLN A 240 -28.18 -13.62 9.93
CA GLN A 240 -27.40 -14.52 10.79
C GLN A 240 -27.29 -15.91 10.15
N ARG A 241 -26.07 -16.46 10.15
CA ARG A 241 -25.78 -17.78 9.59
C ARG A 241 -26.54 -18.89 10.33
N LEU A 242 -27.12 -19.80 9.56
CA LEU A 242 -27.86 -20.93 10.08
C LEU A 242 -27.02 -22.21 10.11
N ASN A 243 -27.31 -23.07 11.08
CA ASN A 243 -26.82 -24.43 11.10
C ASN A 243 -27.64 -25.30 10.11
N LYS A 244 -27.18 -26.54 9.85
CA LYS A 244 -27.88 -27.48 8.94
C LYS A 244 -29.30 -27.81 9.39
N ASP A 245 -29.60 -27.66 10.67
CA ASP A 245 -30.94 -27.90 11.26
C ASP A 245 -31.85 -26.66 11.23
N GLY A 246 -31.39 -25.55 10.60
CA GLY A 246 -32.12 -24.29 10.52
C GLY A 246 -32.02 -23.40 11.76
N SER A 247 -31.34 -23.81 12.82
CA SER A 247 -31.09 -22.97 14.00
C SER A 247 -30.01 -21.93 13.74
N VAL A 248 -30.08 -20.77 14.41
CA VAL A 248 -29.04 -19.73 14.31
C VAL A 248 -27.71 -20.25 14.83
N SER A 249 -26.69 -20.16 14.02
CA SER A 249 -25.34 -20.61 14.36
C SER A 249 -24.72 -19.73 15.44
N LYS A 250 -24.13 -20.32 16.45
CA LYS A 250 -23.31 -19.61 17.44
C LYS A 250 -22.03 -19.02 16.82
N LYS A 251 -21.53 -19.63 15.75
CA LYS A 251 -20.40 -19.17 14.97
C LYS A 251 -20.93 -18.35 13.79
N GLN A 252 -20.92 -17.04 13.93
CA GLN A 252 -21.11 -16.14 12.80
C GLN A 252 -19.77 -15.95 12.09
N GLY A 253 -19.75 -16.12 10.77
CA GLY A 253 -18.54 -15.91 9.98
C GLY A 253 -18.15 -14.43 10.00
N SER A 254 -16.86 -14.14 9.96
CA SER A 254 -16.41 -12.78 9.66
C SER A 254 -16.70 -12.46 8.19
N PRO A 255 -17.17 -11.25 7.85
CA PRO A 255 -17.42 -10.89 6.47
C PRO A 255 -16.14 -11.01 5.64
N ASN A 256 -16.27 -11.46 4.37
CA ASN A 256 -15.15 -11.48 3.44
C ASN A 256 -14.85 -10.10 2.88
N PHE A 257 -15.84 -9.22 2.85
CA PHE A 257 -15.73 -7.88 2.30
C PHE A 257 -16.25 -6.86 3.30
N LEU A 258 -15.52 -5.77 3.43
CA LEU A 258 -15.94 -4.62 4.24
C LEU A 258 -15.39 -3.35 3.62
N ARG A 259 -16.25 -2.34 3.47
CA ARG A 259 -15.82 -0.97 3.17
C ARG A 259 -15.91 -0.13 4.43
N TYR A 260 -14.86 0.64 4.68
CA TYR A 260 -14.76 1.49 5.85
C TYR A 260 -14.23 2.87 5.48
N PHE A 261 -15.10 3.86 5.53
CA PHE A 261 -14.74 5.23 5.16
C PHE A 261 -14.13 5.99 6.33
N VAL A 262 -12.98 6.62 6.08
CA VAL A 262 -12.26 7.45 7.05
C VAL A 262 -12.12 8.87 6.49
N PRO A 263 -12.90 9.83 6.98
CA PRO A 263 -12.81 11.22 6.56
C PRO A 263 -11.53 11.88 7.07
N ARG A 264 -11.08 12.94 6.38
CA ARG A 264 -9.97 13.79 6.82
C ARG A 264 -10.30 15.27 6.66
N THR A 265 -10.26 16.00 7.76
CA THR A 265 -10.43 17.44 7.78
C THR A 265 -9.23 18.19 7.17
N SER A 266 -9.42 19.45 6.81
CA SER A 266 -8.32 20.28 6.33
C SER A 266 -7.20 20.45 7.38
N LYS A 267 -7.58 20.47 8.67
CA LYS A 267 -6.62 20.59 9.78
C LYS A 267 -5.76 19.33 9.93
N GLU A 268 -6.33 18.15 9.78
CA GLU A 268 -5.59 16.88 9.81
C GLU A 268 -4.61 16.78 8.63
N ARG A 269 -5.03 17.19 7.44
CA ARG A 269 -4.15 17.22 6.25
C ARG A 269 -2.99 18.18 6.44
N GLN A 270 -3.23 19.39 6.96
CA GLN A 270 -2.16 20.34 7.25
C GLN A 270 -1.18 19.80 8.29
N ARG A 271 -1.69 19.18 9.36
CA ARG A 271 -0.85 18.51 10.38
C ARG A 271 0.00 17.39 9.78
N GLN A 272 -0.55 16.65 8.82
CA GLN A 272 0.19 15.57 8.17
C GLN A 272 1.34 16.10 7.31
N VAL A 273 1.15 17.20 6.58
CA VAL A 273 2.24 17.86 5.84
C VAL A 273 3.36 18.32 6.79
N VAL A 274 3.00 18.90 7.94
CA VAL A 274 3.97 19.29 8.99
C VAL A 274 4.73 18.06 9.48
N ARG A 275 4.01 16.98 9.81
CA ARG A 275 4.60 15.73 10.29
C ARG A 275 5.56 15.12 9.27
N ILE A 276 5.19 15.07 7.99
CA ILE A 276 6.08 14.58 6.92
C ILE A 276 7.36 15.42 6.85
N SER A 277 7.25 16.74 6.91
CA SER A 277 8.39 17.66 6.89
C SER A 277 9.35 17.44 8.08
N GLU A 278 8.80 17.27 9.28
CA GLU A 278 9.57 17.03 10.49
C GLU A 278 10.27 15.66 10.47
N GLU A 279 9.55 14.62 10.06
CA GLU A 279 10.09 13.26 9.93
C GLU A 279 11.21 13.20 8.86
N ALA A 280 10.99 13.80 7.69
CA ALA A 280 12.02 13.87 6.65
C ALA A 280 13.32 14.49 7.16
N ARG A 281 13.24 15.50 8.03
CA ARG A 281 14.41 16.12 8.67
C ARG A 281 15.08 15.16 9.65
N VAL A 282 14.31 14.52 10.53
CA VAL A 282 14.86 13.57 11.50
C VAL A 282 15.54 12.40 10.77
N MET A 283 14.92 11.89 9.71
CA MET A 283 15.51 10.83 8.88
C MET A 283 16.80 11.28 8.21
N ASP A 284 16.89 12.54 7.75
CA ASP A 284 18.13 13.09 7.21
C ASP A 284 19.22 13.27 8.28
N ASP A 285 18.85 13.68 9.48
CA ASP A 285 19.76 13.80 10.61
C ASP A 285 20.37 12.43 11.02
N VAL A 286 19.55 11.37 11.00
CA VAL A 286 20.05 9.99 11.22
C VAL A 286 20.92 9.52 10.05
N ARG A 287 20.48 9.74 8.79
CA ARG A 287 21.22 9.36 7.58
C ARG A 287 22.63 9.97 7.55
N THR A 288 22.76 11.21 7.98
CA THR A 288 24.02 11.98 7.95
C THR A 288 24.83 11.87 9.24
N GLY A 289 24.39 11.07 10.21
CA GLY A 289 25.08 10.86 11.49
C GLY A 289 24.96 12.02 12.48
N ARG A 290 24.08 13.00 12.23
CA ARG A 290 23.77 14.08 13.19
C ARG A 290 22.92 13.59 14.37
N MET A 291 22.17 12.51 14.15
CA MET A 291 21.49 11.76 15.21
C MET A 291 21.91 10.29 15.17
N PRO A 292 21.90 9.61 16.33
CA PRO A 292 22.31 8.22 16.40
C PRO A 292 21.33 7.31 15.64
N LEU A 293 21.89 6.27 15.01
CA LEU A 293 21.10 5.20 14.40
C LEU A 293 20.66 4.22 15.48
N LEU A 294 19.37 4.22 15.81
CA LEU A 294 18.84 3.43 16.91
C LEU A 294 18.22 2.12 16.40
N LYS A 295 18.48 1.03 17.11
CA LYS A 295 17.70 -0.20 17.05
C LYS A 295 16.50 -0.10 17.99
N THR A 296 15.39 -0.69 17.61
CA THR A 296 14.15 -0.72 18.40
C THR A 296 13.69 -2.17 18.54
N PRO A 297 14.31 -2.96 19.45
CA PRO A 297 13.93 -4.34 19.68
C PRO A 297 12.47 -4.44 20.17
N GLN A 298 11.67 -5.28 19.52
CA GLN A 298 10.27 -5.46 19.83
C GLN A 298 9.80 -6.86 19.37
N ARG A 299 8.60 -7.26 19.78
CA ARG A 299 8.03 -8.58 19.43
C ARG A 299 8.03 -8.82 17.92
N ASP A 300 7.76 -7.79 17.12
CA ASP A 300 7.66 -7.88 15.66
C ASP A 300 9.02 -8.07 14.97
N CYS A 301 10.14 -8.05 15.71
CA CYS A 301 11.45 -8.38 15.16
C CYS A 301 11.50 -9.79 14.58
N TYR A 302 10.70 -10.72 15.09
CA TYR A 302 10.57 -12.06 14.54
C TYR A 302 10.20 -12.08 13.04
N PHE A 303 9.44 -11.09 12.57
CA PHE A 303 9.07 -10.94 11.16
C PHE A 303 9.96 -9.97 10.40
N CYS A 304 11.06 -9.49 11.02
CA CYS A 304 11.95 -8.55 10.39
C CYS A 304 12.88 -9.25 9.40
N LYS A 305 12.87 -8.85 8.15
CA LYS A 305 13.77 -9.40 7.11
C LYS A 305 15.26 -9.20 7.37
N PHE A 306 15.62 -8.36 8.33
CA PHE A 306 16.98 -8.12 8.77
C PHE A 306 17.28 -8.72 10.14
N PHE A 307 16.46 -9.65 10.62
CA PHE A 307 16.60 -10.21 11.97
C PHE A 307 17.98 -10.84 12.17
N ASP A 308 18.38 -11.75 11.30
CA ASP A 308 19.67 -12.46 11.41
C ASP A 308 20.87 -11.51 11.32
N LEU A 309 20.81 -10.52 10.41
CA LEU A 309 21.84 -9.47 10.32
C LEU A 309 21.92 -8.62 11.58
N CYS A 310 20.75 -8.30 12.17
CA CYS A 310 20.66 -7.51 13.40
C CYS A 310 21.24 -8.28 14.60
N GLU A 311 20.96 -9.58 14.72
CA GLU A 311 21.48 -10.46 15.77
C GLU A 311 23.00 -10.62 15.62
N LEU A 312 23.48 -10.80 14.38
CA LEU A 312 24.91 -10.88 14.11
C LEU A 312 25.64 -9.58 14.49
N ASP A 313 25.05 -8.42 14.19
CA ASP A 313 25.58 -7.11 14.55
C ASP A 313 25.64 -6.92 16.09
N GLU A 314 24.59 -7.34 16.82
CA GLU A 314 24.58 -7.32 18.29
C GLU A 314 25.66 -8.22 18.92
N SER A 315 25.95 -9.35 18.30
CA SER A 315 26.97 -10.28 18.76
C SER A 315 28.42 -9.89 18.37
N GLY A 316 28.58 -8.81 17.60
CA GLY A 316 29.87 -8.34 17.09
C GLY A 316 30.44 -9.21 15.97
N GLY A 317 29.60 -9.94 15.26
CA GLY A 317 30.02 -10.78 14.14
C GLY A 317 30.32 -9.99 12.85
N ASP A 318 30.82 -10.68 11.82
CA ASP A 318 31.19 -10.08 10.54
C ASP A 318 29.94 -9.79 9.68
N THR A 319 29.35 -8.63 9.88
CA THR A 319 28.15 -8.18 9.15
C THR A 319 28.43 -7.93 7.68
N GLU A 320 29.63 -7.50 7.28
CA GLU A 320 29.96 -7.24 5.87
C GLU A 320 30.06 -8.54 5.09
N TYR A 321 30.65 -9.59 5.67
CA TYR A 321 30.65 -10.90 5.08
C TYR A 321 29.22 -11.45 4.90
N PHE A 322 28.40 -11.34 5.95
CA PHE A 322 27.00 -11.75 5.89
C PHE A 322 26.23 -11.01 4.77
N ILE A 323 26.38 -9.68 4.68
CA ILE A 323 25.75 -8.88 3.65
C ILE A 323 26.20 -9.34 2.26
N SER A 324 27.48 -9.55 2.03
CA SER A 324 28.03 -9.96 0.73
C SER A 324 27.46 -11.30 0.24
N THR A 325 27.19 -12.22 1.18
CA THR A 325 26.75 -13.59 0.87
C THR A 325 25.22 -13.73 0.79
N THR A 326 24.47 -13.06 1.67
CA THR A 326 23.02 -13.28 1.83
C THR A 326 22.15 -12.14 1.35
N MET A 327 22.72 -10.94 1.15
CA MET A 327 21.95 -9.76 0.73
C MET A 327 22.20 -9.39 -0.73
N GLN A 328 21.28 -8.67 -1.31
CA GLN A 328 21.39 -8.10 -2.65
C GLN A 328 21.15 -6.59 -2.60
N SER A 329 21.75 -5.86 -3.56
CA SER A 329 21.49 -4.43 -3.71
C SER A 329 20.15 -4.19 -4.37
N ILE A 330 19.42 -3.19 -3.87
CA ILE A 330 18.13 -2.77 -4.44
C ILE A 330 18.10 -1.26 -4.65
N ASP A 331 17.23 -0.80 -5.55
CA ASP A 331 16.76 0.59 -5.56
C ASP A 331 15.33 0.64 -5.00
N PRO A 332 15.12 1.12 -3.77
CA PRO A 332 13.80 1.16 -3.17
C PRO A 332 12.83 2.14 -3.86
N TYR A 333 13.29 2.91 -4.85
CA TYR A 333 12.50 3.87 -5.60
C TYR A 333 12.49 3.58 -7.11
N ALA A 334 12.92 2.39 -7.53
CA ALA A 334 13.04 2.03 -8.95
C ALA A 334 11.77 2.31 -9.75
N ASP A 335 10.61 2.00 -9.18
CA ASP A 335 9.29 2.20 -9.78
C ASP A 335 8.85 3.67 -9.86
N HIS A 336 9.55 4.61 -9.21
CA HIS A 336 9.26 6.05 -9.24
C HIS A 336 10.32 6.86 -10.01
N ARG A 337 11.29 6.22 -10.64
CA ARG A 337 12.27 6.92 -11.49
C ARG A 337 11.73 7.07 -12.91
N GLU A 338 12.24 8.08 -13.65
CA GLU A 338 11.94 8.24 -15.06
C GLU A 338 12.31 6.96 -15.83
N GLY A 339 11.42 6.50 -16.70
CA GLY A 339 11.60 5.27 -17.47
C GLY A 339 11.25 3.97 -16.73
N ALA A 340 10.90 4.01 -15.46
CA ALA A 340 10.38 2.84 -14.77
C ALA A 340 9.06 2.40 -15.42
N ILE A 341 9.02 1.13 -15.80
CA ILE A 341 7.83 0.49 -16.38
C ILE A 341 6.79 0.41 -15.26
N SER A 342 5.57 0.95 -15.49
CA SER A 342 4.45 0.70 -14.58
C SER A 342 4.06 -0.78 -14.67
N SER A 343 3.49 -1.34 -13.60
CA SER A 343 2.93 -2.70 -13.61
C SER A 343 2.02 -2.96 -14.82
N LYS A 344 1.32 -1.92 -15.28
CA LYS A 344 0.52 -1.93 -16.51
C LYS A 344 1.31 -2.20 -17.80
N LYS A 345 2.62 -1.90 -17.86
CA LYS A 345 3.48 -2.16 -19.03
C LYS A 345 4.18 -3.52 -19.01
N LEU A 346 4.20 -4.22 -17.88
CA LEU A 346 4.71 -5.58 -17.80
C LEU A 346 3.80 -6.61 -18.49
N HIS A 347 2.53 -6.25 -18.76
CA HIS A 347 1.57 -7.08 -19.48
C HIS A 347 1.55 -6.83 -21.00
N ASP A 348 2.19 -5.75 -21.47
CA ASP A 348 2.26 -5.39 -22.90
C ASP A 348 3.61 -5.81 -23.53
N ALA A 349 4.49 -6.47 -22.79
CA ALA A 349 5.77 -7.03 -23.23
C ALA A 349 5.81 -8.54 -23.05
#